data_26cb4cc80dc22122bd1ca5295d355a9c
#
_entry.id   26cb4cc80dc22122bd1ca5295d355a9c
#
_cell.length_a   1.000
_cell.length_b   1.000
_cell.length_c   1.000
_cell.angle_alpha   90.00
_cell.angle_beta   90.00
_cell.angle_gamma   90.00
#
_symmetry.space_group_name_H-M   'P 1'
#
loop_
_entity.id
_entity.type
_entity.pdbx_description
1 polymer ?
#
loop_
_entity_poly.entity_id
_entity_poly.type
_entity_poly.pdbx_seq_one_letter_code
_entity_poly.pdbx_strand_id
1 'polypeptide(L)'
;MQLTQTNCIACGNKLPVPIISNIGILCPTCRNQGLFRKKIIITGITRMNSGHVCVSGIDPQTWSFIRPVFSCGLARDFLMQGTSQVINHFNLVEIEFKQYRPDQKFHTEDWVINENFAPRFVRHLSNQEIINVVSKISITNLNVAIEKQDKSLFIVMVQSIGRIWHEQYEKFRVRINFVDWDGNLYEKIPVTDLLTLAFIRHQINIGNMNYSNQIMSNFNNNPNRYIRIGLTREFHGQHWKQVTALITVPDLFDGQSFSYYENLIGGQV
;
A
#
# COMPACT_ATOMS: atom_id res chain seq x y z
N MET A 1 -19.04 17.68 -22.58
CA MET A 1 -18.89 17.41 -21.13
C MET A 1 -19.50 16.03 -20.88
N GLN A 2 -18.67 14.97 -20.78
CA GLN A 2 -19.19 13.63 -20.48
C GLN A 2 -19.55 13.60 -18.98
N LEU A 3 -20.81 13.35 -18.69
CA LEU A 3 -21.31 13.12 -17.33
C LEU A 3 -20.77 11.78 -16.85
N THR A 4 -19.72 11.79 -16.07
CA THR A 4 -19.21 10.59 -15.42
C THR A 4 -20.20 10.18 -14.32
N GLN A 5 -20.71 8.97 -14.43
CA GLN A 5 -21.63 8.39 -13.46
C GLN A 5 -20.89 8.19 -12.13
N THR A 6 -21.33 8.86 -11.08
CA THR A 6 -20.71 8.80 -9.75
C THR A 6 -21.34 7.65 -8.95
N ASN A 7 -20.51 6.81 -8.38
CA ASN A 7 -20.94 5.73 -7.50
C ASN A 7 -20.65 6.06 -6.04
N CYS A 8 -21.47 5.52 -5.13
CA CYS A 8 -21.20 5.58 -3.70
C CYS A 8 -19.88 4.87 -3.38
N ILE A 9 -18.97 5.57 -2.72
CA ILE A 9 -17.65 5.01 -2.36
C ILE A 9 -17.71 3.90 -1.31
N ALA A 10 -18.82 3.76 -0.57
CA ALA A 10 -19.01 2.73 0.43
C ALA A 10 -19.61 1.45 -0.15
N CYS A 11 -20.65 1.52 -0.96
CA CYS A 11 -21.38 0.35 -1.46
C CYS A 11 -21.35 0.16 -2.97
N GLY A 12 -20.74 1.09 -3.72
CA GLY A 12 -20.69 1.02 -5.20
C GLY A 12 -22.00 1.38 -5.92
N ASN A 13 -23.09 1.64 -5.21
CA ASN A 13 -24.39 1.96 -5.84
C ASN A 13 -24.31 3.27 -6.59
N LYS A 14 -24.97 3.33 -7.76
CA LYS A 14 -25.08 4.53 -8.59
C LYS A 14 -25.78 5.65 -7.83
N LEU A 15 -25.21 6.84 -7.86
CA LEU A 15 -25.82 8.02 -7.27
C LEU A 15 -26.73 8.72 -8.29
N PRO A 16 -27.87 9.27 -7.86
CA PRO A 16 -28.87 9.84 -8.77
C PRO A 16 -28.47 11.21 -9.38
N VAL A 17 -27.33 11.77 -8.97
CA VAL A 17 -26.92 13.12 -9.42
C VAL A 17 -25.44 13.10 -9.81
N PRO A 18 -25.05 13.66 -10.97
CA PRO A 18 -23.65 13.86 -11.32
C PRO A 18 -23.04 14.94 -10.41
N ILE A 19 -21.95 14.58 -9.70
CA ILE A 19 -21.28 15.50 -8.79
C ILE A 19 -19.93 15.89 -9.38
N ILE A 20 -19.73 17.19 -9.43
CA ILE A 20 -18.50 17.85 -9.92
C ILE A 20 -17.49 17.90 -8.75
N SER A 21 -17.05 16.76 -8.24
CA SER A 21 -15.94 16.75 -7.30
C SER A 21 -15.20 15.41 -7.37
N ASN A 22 -13.89 15.46 -7.30
CA ASN A 22 -13.01 14.30 -7.21
C ASN A 22 -13.05 13.62 -5.82
N ILE A 23 -13.92 14.11 -4.94
CA ILE A 23 -14.11 13.59 -3.58
C ILE A 23 -15.19 12.52 -3.65
N GLY A 24 -14.86 11.29 -3.21
CA GLY A 24 -15.82 10.20 -3.17
C GLY A 24 -17.04 10.53 -2.30
N ILE A 25 -18.23 10.13 -2.74
CA ILE A 25 -19.50 10.47 -2.10
C ILE A 25 -20.19 9.23 -1.57
N LEU A 26 -20.74 9.35 -0.37
CA LEU A 26 -21.61 8.36 0.23
C LEU A 26 -23.06 8.58 -0.22
N CYS A 27 -23.77 7.51 -0.61
CA CYS A 27 -25.22 7.55 -0.75
C CYS A 27 -25.91 7.83 0.60
N PRO A 28 -27.16 8.33 0.60
CA PRO A 28 -27.87 8.63 1.85
C PRO A 28 -27.91 7.46 2.84
N THR A 29 -28.11 6.24 2.33
CA THR A 29 -28.12 5.03 3.15
C THR A 29 -26.79 4.80 3.86
N CYS A 30 -25.66 4.83 3.14
CA CYS A 30 -24.34 4.66 3.73
C CYS A 30 -23.95 5.80 4.66
N ARG A 31 -24.37 7.03 4.35
CA ARG A 31 -24.13 8.19 5.21
C ARG A 31 -24.82 8.04 6.57
N ASN A 32 -26.01 7.44 6.60
CA ASN A 32 -26.81 7.28 7.81
C ASN A 32 -26.47 6.01 8.60
N GLN A 33 -25.76 5.03 8.01
CA GLN A 33 -25.44 3.76 8.70
C GLN A 33 -24.34 3.88 9.76
N GLY A 34 -23.51 4.92 9.73
CA GLY A 34 -22.46 5.20 10.72
C GLY A 34 -21.30 4.19 10.81
N LEU A 35 -21.52 2.95 10.39
CA LEU A 35 -20.51 1.88 10.35
C LEU A 35 -20.55 1.17 9.00
N PHE A 36 -19.36 0.88 8.43
CA PHE A 36 -19.24 0.23 7.12
C PHE A 36 -18.27 -0.93 7.20
N ARG A 37 -18.67 -2.10 6.73
CA ARG A 37 -17.75 -3.21 6.50
C ARG A 37 -17.32 -3.24 5.05
N LYS A 38 -16.02 -3.23 4.82
CA LYS A 38 -15.44 -3.35 3.49
C LYS A 38 -14.44 -4.49 3.44
N LYS A 39 -14.46 -5.21 2.33
CA LYS A 39 -13.39 -6.13 1.97
C LYS A 39 -12.32 -5.35 1.24
N ILE A 40 -11.07 -5.49 1.65
CA ILE A 40 -9.93 -4.76 1.11
C ILE A 40 -8.85 -5.76 0.74
N ILE A 41 -8.31 -5.65 -0.47
CA ILE A 41 -7.11 -6.36 -0.90
C ILE A 41 -5.92 -5.54 -0.41
N ILE A 42 -5.19 -6.05 0.56
CA ILE A 42 -4.02 -5.35 1.13
C ILE A 42 -2.90 -5.27 0.11
N THR A 43 -2.37 -4.07 -0.12
CA THR A 43 -1.27 -3.84 -1.08
C THR A 43 -0.07 -3.12 -0.48
N GLY A 44 -0.14 -2.70 0.77
CA GLY A 44 0.98 -2.05 1.44
C GLY A 44 0.82 -2.02 2.95
N ILE A 45 1.92 -2.32 3.64
CA ILE A 45 2.05 -2.26 5.11
C ILE A 45 3.37 -1.56 5.38
N THR A 46 3.31 -0.34 5.90
CA THR A 46 4.49 0.51 6.02
C THR A 46 4.78 0.90 7.45
N ARG A 47 6.07 1.08 7.73
CA ARG A 47 6.54 1.59 9.00
C ARG A 47 6.15 3.06 9.18
N MET A 48 5.62 3.39 10.34
CA MET A 48 5.42 4.74 10.82
C MET A 48 6.34 5.04 12.02
N ASN A 49 6.35 6.29 12.46
CA ASN A 49 7.02 6.66 13.70
C ASN A 49 6.37 6.01 14.92
N SER A 50 7.11 5.89 16.01
CA SER A 50 6.61 5.38 17.31
C SER A 50 6.06 3.94 17.28
N GLY A 51 6.57 3.09 16.36
CA GLY A 51 6.16 1.68 16.27
C GLY A 51 4.79 1.42 15.61
N HIS A 52 4.10 2.46 15.19
CA HIS A 52 2.85 2.32 14.44
C HIS A 52 3.08 1.89 12.99
N VAL A 53 2.01 1.44 12.36
CA VAL A 53 2.00 1.03 10.96
C VAL A 53 0.93 1.80 10.17
N CYS A 54 1.17 1.94 8.88
CA CYS A 54 0.15 2.37 7.93
C CYS A 54 -0.19 1.18 7.04
N VAL A 55 -1.47 0.85 6.96
CA VAL A 55 -2.02 -0.19 6.10
C VAL A 55 -2.78 0.48 4.97
N SER A 56 -2.74 -0.10 3.79
CA SER A 56 -3.57 0.35 2.70
C SER A 56 -3.77 -0.75 1.66
N GLY A 57 -4.86 -0.64 0.94
CA GLY A 57 -5.25 -1.65 -0.03
C GLY A 57 -6.23 -1.10 -1.06
N ILE A 58 -6.92 -2.00 -1.72
CA ILE A 58 -7.84 -1.73 -2.81
C ILE A 58 -9.19 -2.32 -2.47
N ASP A 59 -10.24 -1.54 -2.63
CA ASP A 59 -11.62 -2.02 -2.61
C ASP A 59 -11.91 -2.77 -3.91
N PRO A 60 -12.18 -4.09 -3.89
CA PRO A 60 -12.41 -4.87 -5.11
C PRO A 60 -13.73 -4.52 -5.83
N GLN A 61 -14.62 -3.77 -5.19
CA GLN A 61 -15.88 -3.33 -5.79
C GLN A 61 -15.72 -2.03 -6.59
N THR A 62 -14.97 -1.08 -6.02
CA THR A 62 -14.80 0.26 -6.62
C THR A 62 -13.45 0.46 -7.32
N TRP A 63 -12.49 -0.42 -7.08
CA TRP A 63 -11.09 -0.34 -7.53
C TRP A 63 -10.35 0.91 -7.02
N SER A 64 -10.89 1.53 -5.99
CA SER A 64 -10.29 2.68 -5.33
C SER A 64 -9.33 2.23 -4.23
N PHE A 65 -8.28 3.01 -4.00
CA PHE A 65 -7.44 2.80 -2.83
C PHE A 65 -8.22 3.14 -1.56
N ILE A 66 -7.97 2.36 -0.51
CA ILE A 66 -8.45 2.59 0.84
C ILE A 66 -7.26 2.55 1.78
N ARG A 67 -7.16 3.54 2.65
CA ARG A 67 -6.20 3.60 3.74
C ARG A 67 -6.96 3.65 5.06
N PRO A 68 -6.99 2.54 5.82
CA PRO A 68 -7.44 2.53 7.20
C PRO A 68 -6.60 3.50 8.03
N VAL A 69 -7.25 4.44 8.72
CA VAL A 69 -6.58 5.42 9.57
C VAL A 69 -7.15 5.43 10.98
N PHE A 70 -6.29 5.76 11.93
CA PHE A 70 -6.63 6.01 13.33
C PHE A 70 -5.86 7.24 13.81
N SER A 71 -6.32 7.90 14.88
CA SER A 71 -5.80 9.21 15.30
C SER A 71 -4.28 9.25 15.55
N CYS A 72 -3.72 8.18 16.09
CA CYS A 72 -2.29 8.06 16.40
C CYS A 72 -1.54 7.09 15.46
N GLY A 73 -2.16 6.57 14.41
CA GLY A 73 -1.66 5.46 13.60
C GLY A 73 -2.21 4.12 14.08
N LEU A 74 -2.06 3.08 13.27
CA LEU A 74 -2.51 1.72 13.61
C LEU A 74 -1.42 1.04 14.47
N ALA A 75 -1.82 0.44 15.58
CA ALA A 75 -0.93 -0.44 16.34
C ALA A 75 -0.63 -1.72 15.54
N ARG A 76 0.49 -2.37 15.80
CA ARG A 76 0.83 -3.64 15.16
C ARG A 76 -0.19 -4.75 15.46
N ASP A 77 -0.81 -4.73 16.62
CA ASP A 77 -1.85 -5.69 17.00
C ASP A 77 -3.05 -5.66 16.05
N PHE A 78 -3.32 -4.52 15.41
CA PHE A 78 -4.33 -4.42 14.36
C PHE A 78 -4.05 -5.34 13.16
N LEU A 79 -2.82 -5.74 12.94
CA LEU A 79 -2.44 -6.64 11.84
C LEU A 79 -2.74 -8.10 12.14
N MET A 80 -3.06 -8.41 13.40
CA MET A 80 -3.13 -9.77 13.93
C MET A 80 -4.56 -10.20 14.23
N GLN A 81 -4.81 -11.50 14.12
CA GLN A 81 -5.97 -12.17 14.70
C GLN A 81 -5.46 -13.33 15.56
N GLY A 82 -5.46 -13.14 16.88
CA GLY A 82 -4.72 -14.02 17.78
C GLY A 82 -3.22 -13.94 17.49
N THR A 83 -2.59 -15.08 17.22
CA THR A 83 -1.16 -15.16 16.88
C THR A 83 -0.87 -15.07 15.38
N SER A 84 -1.91 -15.04 14.54
CA SER A 84 -1.76 -15.05 13.08
C SER A 84 -1.82 -13.66 12.50
N GLN A 85 -0.86 -13.29 11.64
CA GLN A 85 -0.91 -12.05 10.88
C GLN A 85 -1.94 -12.18 9.75
N VAL A 86 -3.06 -11.48 9.87
CA VAL A 86 -4.16 -11.50 8.89
C VAL A 86 -4.05 -10.38 7.86
N ILE A 87 -3.49 -9.24 8.26
CA ILE A 87 -3.16 -8.16 7.32
C ILE A 87 -1.77 -8.44 6.74
N ASN A 88 -1.75 -9.00 5.53
CA ASN A 88 -0.55 -9.27 4.75
C ASN A 88 -0.80 -8.91 3.28
N HIS A 89 0.28 -8.71 2.50
CA HIS A 89 0.17 -8.37 1.09
C HIS A 89 -0.71 -9.39 0.35
N PHE A 90 -1.63 -8.88 -0.47
CA PHE A 90 -2.61 -9.62 -1.26
C PHE A 90 -3.57 -10.53 -0.48
N ASN A 91 -3.65 -10.36 0.84
CA ASN A 91 -4.79 -10.87 1.59
C ASN A 91 -6.01 -10.01 1.33
N LEU A 92 -7.15 -10.66 1.09
CA LEU A 92 -8.47 -10.05 1.16
C LEU A 92 -8.90 -10.10 2.62
N VAL A 93 -9.11 -8.93 3.23
CA VAL A 93 -9.53 -8.80 4.62
C VAL A 93 -10.78 -7.94 4.74
N GLU A 94 -11.62 -8.22 5.72
CA GLU A 94 -12.78 -7.41 6.06
C GLU A 94 -12.42 -6.48 7.22
N ILE A 95 -12.65 -5.18 7.03
CA ILE A 95 -12.40 -4.13 8.02
C ILE A 95 -13.67 -3.32 8.19
N GLU A 96 -13.98 -2.94 9.43
CA GLU A 96 -15.11 -2.05 9.75
C GLU A 96 -14.62 -0.62 9.93
N PHE A 97 -15.33 0.30 9.28
CA PHE A 97 -15.02 1.72 9.28
C PHE A 97 -16.13 2.53 9.91
N LYS A 98 -15.79 3.62 10.59
CA LYS A 98 -16.72 4.60 11.17
C LYS A 98 -17.04 5.73 10.21
N GLN A 99 -16.06 6.14 9.42
CA GLN A 99 -16.18 7.35 8.62
C GLN A 99 -15.20 7.36 7.43
N TYR A 100 -15.66 7.84 6.28
CA TYR A 100 -14.80 8.32 5.22
C TYR A 100 -14.28 9.71 5.58
N ARG A 101 -12.97 9.88 5.60
CA ARG A 101 -12.31 11.11 6.03
C ARG A 101 -11.19 11.49 5.04
N PRO A 102 -11.55 11.93 3.83
CA PRO A 102 -10.55 12.41 2.90
C PRO A 102 -9.85 13.63 3.48
N ASP A 103 -8.53 13.62 3.43
CA ASP A 103 -7.71 14.74 3.88
C ASP A 103 -7.09 15.41 2.67
N GLN A 104 -7.60 16.58 2.30
CA GLN A 104 -7.09 17.44 1.24
C GLN A 104 -6.98 16.77 -0.16
N LYS A 105 -6.25 17.41 -1.08
CA LYS A 105 -6.15 17.00 -2.49
C LYS A 105 -5.53 15.62 -2.69
N PHE A 106 -4.52 15.23 -1.88
CA PHE A 106 -3.77 14.00 -2.11
C PHE A 106 -4.26 12.79 -1.31
N HIS A 107 -4.76 12.99 -0.09
CA HIS A 107 -5.10 11.86 0.80
C HIS A 107 -6.60 11.56 0.77
N THR A 108 -7.12 11.27 -0.42
CA THR A 108 -8.55 11.03 -0.65
C THR A 108 -9.00 9.62 -0.26
N GLU A 109 -8.06 8.73 0.04
CA GLU A 109 -8.29 7.34 0.36
C GLU A 109 -8.46 7.02 1.85
N ASP A 110 -8.48 8.04 2.73
CA ASP A 110 -8.53 7.87 4.19
C ASP A 110 -9.92 7.47 4.71
N TRP A 111 -9.97 6.39 5.51
CA TRP A 111 -11.14 5.88 6.17
C TRP A 111 -10.83 5.59 7.64
N VAL A 112 -11.58 6.21 8.56
CA VAL A 112 -11.42 5.99 10.00
C VAL A 112 -11.96 4.61 10.36
N ILE A 113 -11.12 3.78 10.98
CA ILE A 113 -11.50 2.43 11.43
C ILE A 113 -12.43 2.47 12.64
N ASN A 114 -13.21 1.39 12.82
CA ASN A 114 -13.79 1.03 14.10
C ASN A 114 -12.78 0.16 14.86
N GLU A 115 -12.12 0.74 15.86
CA GLU A 115 -11.10 0.07 16.69
C GLU A 115 -11.64 -1.10 17.53
N ASN A 116 -12.95 -1.16 17.73
CA ASN A 116 -13.61 -2.26 18.44
C ASN A 116 -13.85 -3.50 17.56
N PHE A 117 -13.47 -3.41 16.28
CA PHE A 117 -13.63 -4.50 15.33
C PHE A 117 -12.26 -4.92 14.80
N ALA A 118 -11.84 -6.13 15.16
CA ALA A 118 -10.60 -6.71 14.64
C ALA A 118 -10.77 -7.06 13.14
N PRO A 119 -9.76 -6.79 12.30
CA PRO A 119 -9.74 -7.21 10.91
C PRO A 119 -9.96 -8.72 10.79
N ARG A 120 -10.75 -9.14 9.82
CA ARG A 120 -11.04 -10.54 9.58
C ARG A 120 -10.44 -11.01 8.27
N PHE A 121 -9.61 -12.05 8.32
CA PHE A 121 -9.09 -12.72 7.14
C PHE A 121 -10.24 -13.36 6.34
N VAL A 122 -10.25 -13.15 5.03
CA VAL A 122 -11.19 -13.79 4.11
C VAL A 122 -10.45 -14.87 3.32
N ARG A 123 -9.39 -14.50 2.60
CA ARG A 123 -8.51 -15.40 1.85
C ARG A 123 -7.27 -14.67 1.34
N HIS A 124 -6.29 -15.43 0.89
CA HIS A 124 -5.20 -14.93 0.05
C HIS A 124 -5.61 -14.96 -1.43
N LEU A 125 -5.12 -14.02 -2.24
CA LEU A 125 -5.35 -14.01 -3.69
C LEU A 125 -4.37 -14.95 -4.38
N SER A 126 -4.84 -15.66 -5.41
CA SER A 126 -3.97 -16.43 -6.32
C SER A 126 -3.12 -15.48 -7.18
N ASN A 127 -2.02 -15.99 -7.73
CA ASN A 127 -1.13 -15.22 -8.61
C ASN A 127 -1.89 -14.58 -9.78
N GLN A 128 -2.84 -15.30 -10.40
CA GLN A 128 -3.63 -14.75 -11.51
C GLN A 128 -4.53 -13.61 -11.05
N GLU A 129 -5.13 -13.70 -9.86
CA GLU A 129 -5.93 -12.61 -9.29
C GLU A 129 -5.07 -11.40 -8.96
N ILE A 130 -3.86 -11.61 -8.42
CA ILE A 130 -2.90 -10.52 -8.15
C ILE A 130 -2.56 -9.81 -9.46
N ILE A 131 -2.20 -10.54 -10.53
CA ILE A 131 -1.95 -9.94 -11.85
C ILE A 131 -3.14 -9.12 -12.32
N ASN A 132 -4.35 -9.65 -12.22
CA ASN A 132 -5.57 -8.96 -12.65
C ASN A 132 -5.79 -7.66 -11.86
N VAL A 133 -5.54 -7.69 -10.54
CA VAL A 133 -5.66 -6.52 -9.66
C VAL A 133 -4.64 -5.45 -10.04
N VAL A 134 -3.34 -5.82 -10.06
CA VAL A 134 -2.28 -4.83 -10.30
C VAL A 134 -2.32 -4.27 -11.71
N SER A 135 -2.62 -5.08 -12.74
CA SER A 135 -2.74 -4.61 -14.12
C SER A 135 -3.89 -3.62 -14.31
N LYS A 136 -4.99 -3.80 -13.57
CA LYS A 136 -6.16 -2.93 -13.69
C LYS A 136 -5.95 -1.52 -13.16
N ILE A 137 -5.09 -1.37 -12.14
CA ILE A 137 -4.92 -0.10 -11.41
C ILE A 137 -3.54 0.52 -11.55
N SER A 138 -2.60 -0.22 -12.16
CA SER A 138 -1.24 0.30 -12.35
C SER A 138 -1.22 1.44 -13.37
N ILE A 139 -0.21 2.28 -13.20
CA ILE A 139 0.12 3.39 -14.07
C ILE A 139 1.51 3.18 -14.65
N THR A 140 1.80 3.81 -15.80
CA THR A 140 3.10 3.76 -16.47
C THR A 140 3.99 4.95 -16.14
N ASN A 141 3.37 6.11 -15.84
CA ASN A 141 4.06 7.36 -15.57
C ASN A 141 3.66 7.93 -14.20
N LEU A 142 4.60 7.88 -13.26
CA LEU A 142 4.34 8.35 -11.90
C LEU A 142 4.22 9.87 -11.82
N ASN A 143 5.02 10.63 -12.59
CA ASN A 143 4.99 12.10 -12.55
C ASN A 143 3.64 12.63 -13.00
N VAL A 144 3.14 12.16 -14.16
CA VAL A 144 1.82 12.52 -14.68
C VAL A 144 0.70 12.16 -13.71
N ALA A 145 0.83 11.03 -13.01
CA ALA A 145 -0.18 10.63 -12.03
C ALA A 145 -0.18 11.52 -10.78
N ILE A 146 0.99 11.95 -10.30
CA ILE A 146 1.12 12.86 -9.15
C ILE A 146 0.57 14.26 -9.49
N GLU A 147 0.79 14.76 -10.71
CA GLU A 147 0.29 16.06 -11.15
C GLU A 147 -1.23 16.21 -11.08
N LYS A 148 -1.98 15.11 -11.15
CA LYS A 148 -3.46 15.11 -11.00
C LYS A 148 -3.91 15.48 -9.59
N GLN A 149 -3.07 15.32 -8.58
CA GLN A 149 -3.33 15.65 -7.17
C GLN A 149 -4.64 15.04 -6.60
N ASP A 150 -5.05 13.87 -7.09
CA ASP A 150 -6.31 13.24 -6.74
C ASP A 150 -6.18 12.09 -5.72
N LYS A 151 -4.94 11.60 -5.49
CA LYS A 151 -4.65 10.50 -4.56
C LYS A 151 -3.18 10.50 -4.13
N SER A 152 -2.88 9.80 -3.05
CA SER A 152 -1.51 9.66 -2.53
C SER A 152 -0.92 8.26 -2.73
N LEU A 153 -1.66 7.32 -3.30
CA LEU A 153 -1.26 5.93 -3.45
C LEU A 153 -1.28 5.52 -4.93
N PHE A 154 -0.20 4.89 -5.38
CA PHE A 154 -0.03 4.46 -6.77
C PHE A 154 0.59 3.07 -6.81
N ILE A 155 0.20 2.23 -7.77
CA ILE A 155 0.96 1.07 -8.21
C ILE A 155 1.52 1.43 -9.58
N VAL A 156 2.84 1.39 -9.70
CA VAL A 156 3.59 1.83 -10.88
C VAL A 156 4.20 0.62 -11.54
N MET A 157 3.89 0.40 -12.83
CA MET A 157 4.62 -0.54 -13.66
C MET A 157 6.04 0.00 -13.88
N VAL A 158 7.05 -0.84 -13.75
CA VAL A 158 8.45 -0.40 -13.85
C VAL A 158 9.24 -1.24 -14.86
N GLN A 159 10.17 -0.59 -15.55
CA GLN A 159 11.11 -1.27 -16.42
C GLN A 159 12.11 -2.07 -15.58
N SER A 160 12.63 -1.45 -14.52
CA SER A 160 13.62 -2.06 -13.65
C SER A 160 13.75 -1.34 -12.31
N ILE A 161 14.28 -2.04 -11.34
CA ILE A 161 14.94 -1.43 -10.19
C ILE A 161 16.45 -1.42 -10.46
N GLY A 162 17.09 -0.31 -10.09
CA GLY A 162 18.54 -0.16 -10.17
C GLY A 162 19.20 -0.61 -8.86
N ARG A 163 19.73 0.33 -8.08
CA ARG A 163 20.36 0.02 -6.81
C ARG A 163 19.32 -0.01 -5.68
N ILE A 164 19.40 -1.02 -4.81
CA ILE A 164 18.76 -1.05 -3.49
C ILE A 164 19.84 -1.22 -2.43
N TRP A 165 19.85 -0.39 -1.38
CA TRP A 165 20.86 -0.43 -0.33
C TRP A 165 20.30 0.01 1.00
N HIS A 166 20.95 -0.39 2.09
CA HIS A 166 20.66 0.08 3.43
C HIS A 166 21.66 1.12 3.91
N GLU A 167 21.21 1.95 4.85
CA GLU A 167 22.00 2.92 5.60
C GLU A 167 21.77 2.63 7.08
N GLN A 168 22.84 2.44 7.83
CA GLN A 168 22.80 2.18 9.27
C GLN A 168 23.45 3.36 9.99
N TYR A 169 22.63 4.33 10.34
CA TYR A 169 23.01 5.42 11.23
C TYR A 169 22.24 5.27 12.55
N GLU A 170 21.52 6.32 12.98
CA GLU A 170 20.63 6.24 14.15
C GLU A 170 19.44 5.28 13.93
N LYS A 171 18.98 5.17 12.68
CA LYS A 171 17.87 4.31 12.27
C LYS A 171 18.24 3.54 11.03
N PHE A 172 17.79 2.28 10.97
CA PHE A 172 17.88 1.48 9.77
C PHE A 172 16.99 2.06 8.65
N ARG A 173 17.60 2.37 7.53
CA ARG A 173 16.92 2.93 6.35
C ARG A 173 17.30 2.13 5.12
N VAL A 174 16.35 1.97 4.22
CA VAL A 174 16.58 1.38 2.89
C VAL A 174 16.19 2.40 1.84
N ARG A 175 16.98 2.47 0.77
CA ARG A 175 16.72 3.30 -0.40
C ARG A 175 16.80 2.48 -1.66
N ILE A 176 16.10 2.94 -2.69
CA ILE A 176 16.04 2.28 -3.98
C ILE A 176 16.07 3.31 -5.11
N ASN A 177 16.68 2.92 -6.24
CA ASN A 177 16.50 3.58 -7.52
C ASN A 177 15.64 2.71 -8.41
N PHE A 178 14.75 3.31 -9.19
CA PHE A 178 13.94 2.59 -10.18
C PHE A 178 13.62 3.45 -11.40
N VAL A 179 13.24 2.79 -12.48
CA VAL A 179 12.78 3.43 -13.72
C VAL A 179 11.33 3.01 -13.94
N ASP A 180 10.41 3.96 -14.09
CA ASP A 180 9.02 3.66 -14.41
C ASP A 180 8.89 3.16 -15.87
N TRP A 181 7.71 2.72 -16.26
CA TRP A 181 7.53 2.13 -17.59
C TRP A 181 7.78 3.13 -18.73
N ASP A 182 7.56 4.41 -18.52
CA ASP A 182 7.80 5.48 -19.48
C ASP A 182 9.26 5.98 -19.50
N GLY A 183 10.15 5.37 -18.69
CA GLY A 183 11.58 5.66 -18.70
C GLY A 183 12.03 6.75 -17.73
N ASN A 184 11.15 7.23 -16.84
CA ASN A 184 11.54 8.22 -15.84
C ASN A 184 12.32 7.55 -14.71
N LEU A 185 13.52 8.10 -14.42
CA LEU A 185 14.39 7.64 -13.33
C LEU A 185 14.01 8.31 -12.01
N TYR A 186 13.88 7.48 -10.97
CA TYR A 186 13.67 7.92 -9.58
C TYR A 186 14.83 7.42 -8.72
N GLU A 187 15.51 8.34 -8.06
CA GLU A 187 16.70 8.03 -7.29
C GLU A 187 16.51 8.22 -5.80
N LYS A 188 17.20 7.38 -5.02
CA LYS A 188 17.30 7.46 -3.56
C LYS A 188 15.92 7.50 -2.85
N ILE A 189 14.92 6.88 -3.46
CA ILE A 189 13.58 6.85 -2.87
C ILE A 189 13.59 5.98 -1.61
N PRO A 190 13.13 6.50 -0.46
CA PRO A 190 13.09 5.71 0.77
C PRO A 190 12.08 4.56 0.65
N VAL A 191 12.46 3.40 1.18
CA VAL A 191 11.60 2.23 1.31
C VAL A 191 11.05 2.20 2.73
N THR A 192 9.72 2.17 2.85
CA THR A 192 9.01 2.10 4.14
C THR A 192 8.19 0.82 4.30
N ASP A 193 8.15 -0.02 3.27
CA ASP A 193 7.51 -1.32 3.28
C ASP A 193 8.12 -2.24 4.33
N LEU A 194 7.29 -2.70 5.27
CA LEU A 194 7.76 -3.55 6.37
C LEU A 194 8.30 -4.88 5.90
N LEU A 195 7.72 -5.47 4.85
CA LEU A 195 8.18 -6.77 4.33
C LEU A 195 9.58 -6.64 3.74
N THR A 196 9.81 -5.65 2.87
CA THR A 196 11.14 -5.39 2.29
C THR A 196 12.18 -5.06 3.36
N LEU A 197 11.81 -4.24 4.36
CA LEU A 197 12.70 -3.88 5.47
C LEU A 197 13.08 -5.09 6.33
N ALA A 198 12.10 -5.93 6.68
CA ALA A 198 12.32 -7.13 7.48
C ALA A 198 13.18 -8.16 6.74
N PHE A 199 12.90 -8.38 5.45
CA PHE A 199 13.70 -9.26 4.59
C PHE A 199 15.16 -8.80 4.52
N ILE A 200 15.42 -7.53 4.19
CA ILE A 200 16.79 -7.01 4.06
C ILE A 200 17.53 -7.11 5.40
N ARG A 201 16.87 -6.78 6.51
CA ARG A 201 17.47 -6.92 7.84
C ARG A 201 17.82 -8.38 8.17
N HIS A 202 16.95 -9.32 7.82
CA HIS A 202 17.23 -10.75 7.95
C HIS A 202 18.45 -11.14 7.11
N GLN A 203 18.53 -10.73 5.83
CA GLN A 203 19.67 -11.04 4.97
C GLN A 203 21.00 -10.52 5.55
N ILE A 204 21.00 -9.30 6.08
CA ILE A 204 22.19 -8.73 6.76
C ILE A 204 22.56 -9.54 7.99
N ASN A 205 21.58 -9.93 8.80
CA ASN A 205 21.79 -10.68 10.04
C ASN A 205 22.42 -12.07 9.77
N ILE A 206 22.05 -12.72 8.67
CA ILE A 206 22.68 -14.01 8.26
C ILE A 206 23.97 -13.83 7.45
N GLY A 207 24.50 -12.60 7.34
CA GLY A 207 25.75 -12.30 6.62
C GLY A 207 25.63 -12.27 5.09
N ASN A 208 24.42 -12.30 4.52
CA ASN A 208 24.25 -12.22 3.08
C ASN A 208 24.38 -10.79 2.57
N MET A 209 25.62 -10.38 2.26
CA MET A 209 25.90 -9.04 1.72
C MET A 209 25.51 -8.89 0.24
N ASN A 210 25.15 -9.98 -0.44
CA ASN A 210 24.72 -9.95 -1.85
C ASN A 210 23.21 -9.77 -2.04
N TYR A 211 22.47 -9.53 -0.96
CA TYR A 211 21.00 -9.40 -0.99
C TYR A 211 20.50 -8.37 -2.02
N SER A 212 21.23 -7.26 -2.19
CA SER A 212 20.89 -6.20 -3.14
C SER A 212 20.84 -6.73 -4.58
N ASN A 213 21.89 -7.43 -5.01
CA ASN A 213 21.94 -8.02 -6.35
C ASN A 213 20.88 -9.11 -6.54
N GLN A 214 20.61 -9.91 -5.51
CA GLN A 214 19.58 -10.94 -5.56
C GLN A 214 18.17 -10.32 -5.73
N ILE A 215 17.84 -9.30 -4.94
CA ILE A 215 16.56 -8.59 -5.07
C ILE A 215 16.45 -7.98 -6.48
N MET A 216 17.50 -7.27 -6.95
CA MET A 216 17.49 -6.64 -8.26
C MET A 216 17.32 -7.66 -9.39
N SER A 217 18.07 -8.76 -9.34
CA SER A 217 17.99 -9.82 -10.34
C SER A 217 16.60 -10.47 -10.37
N ASN A 218 16.09 -10.90 -9.21
CA ASN A 218 14.80 -11.57 -9.12
C ASN A 218 13.66 -10.64 -9.54
N PHE A 219 13.71 -9.38 -9.12
CA PHE A 219 12.72 -8.38 -9.49
C PHE A 219 12.75 -8.07 -10.98
N ASN A 220 13.92 -7.77 -11.55
CA ASN A 220 14.06 -7.35 -12.94
C ASN A 220 13.80 -8.46 -13.95
N ASN A 221 14.05 -9.71 -13.58
CA ASN A 221 13.74 -10.89 -14.42
C ASN A 221 12.25 -11.29 -14.35
N ASN A 222 11.46 -10.70 -13.43
CA ASN A 222 10.04 -11.00 -13.36
C ASN A 222 9.26 -10.18 -14.39
N PRO A 223 8.42 -10.80 -15.26
CA PRO A 223 7.62 -10.08 -16.24
C PRO A 223 6.53 -9.21 -15.60
N ASN A 224 6.03 -9.62 -14.43
CA ASN A 224 4.99 -8.91 -13.68
C ASN A 224 5.64 -8.20 -12.49
N ARG A 225 6.20 -7.00 -12.72
CA ARG A 225 6.92 -6.22 -11.71
C ARG A 225 6.37 -4.82 -11.57
N TYR A 226 6.10 -4.44 -10.34
CA TYR A 226 5.51 -3.15 -10.00
C TYR A 226 6.13 -2.62 -8.71
N ILE A 227 6.12 -1.31 -8.56
CA ILE A 227 6.46 -0.63 -7.29
C ILE A 227 5.21 0.10 -6.81
N ARG A 228 4.91 -0.07 -5.54
CA ARG A 228 3.87 0.71 -4.91
C ARG A 228 4.48 1.96 -4.27
N ILE A 229 3.93 3.12 -4.64
CA ILE A 229 4.36 4.43 -4.15
C ILE A 229 3.29 5.02 -3.26
N GLY A 230 3.71 5.59 -2.13
CA GLY A 230 2.91 6.48 -1.30
C GLY A 230 3.52 7.87 -1.26
N LEU A 231 2.67 8.89 -1.23
CA LEU A 231 3.07 10.26 -0.93
C LEU A 231 2.88 10.54 0.55
N THR A 232 3.85 11.19 1.18
CA THR A 232 3.70 11.66 2.56
C THR A 232 2.63 12.75 2.65
N ARG A 233 2.13 13.01 3.87
CA ARG A 233 1.47 14.28 4.13
C ARG A 233 2.44 15.42 3.85
N GLU A 234 1.90 16.59 3.61
CA GLU A 234 2.71 17.76 3.32
C GLU A 234 3.71 18.02 4.46
N PHE A 235 4.96 18.19 4.08
CA PHE A 235 6.05 18.54 4.99
C PHE A 235 6.95 19.56 4.28
N HIS A 236 7.03 20.77 4.83
CA HIS A 236 7.71 21.92 4.21
C HIS A 236 7.22 22.24 2.78
N GLY A 237 5.91 22.20 2.55
CA GLY A 237 5.33 22.50 1.25
C GLY A 237 5.48 21.39 0.20
N GLN A 238 5.95 20.21 0.58
CA GLN A 238 6.20 19.10 -0.35
C GLN A 238 5.62 17.77 0.14
N HIS A 239 5.21 16.94 -0.82
CA HIS A 239 4.85 15.54 -0.61
C HIS A 239 5.99 14.63 -1.09
N TRP A 240 6.58 13.89 -0.17
CA TRP A 240 7.71 13.02 -0.47
C TRP A 240 7.26 11.66 -0.95
N LYS A 241 7.89 11.16 -2.02
CA LYS A 241 7.66 9.81 -2.53
C LYS A 241 8.31 8.78 -1.61
N GLN A 242 7.60 7.67 -1.34
CA GLN A 242 8.11 6.53 -0.59
C GLN A 242 7.71 5.24 -1.30
N VAL A 243 8.62 4.27 -1.37
CA VAL A 243 8.28 2.91 -1.80
C VAL A 243 7.62 2.19 -0.65
N THR A 244 6.39 1.77 -0.86
CA THR A 244 5.51 1.16 0.13
C THR A 244 5.20 -0.32 -0.14
N ALA A 245 5.67 -0.87 -1.26
CA ALA A 245 5.84 -2.30 -1.55
C ALA A 245 6.67 -2.50 -2.82
N LEU A 246 7.41 -3.60 -2.88
CA LEU A 246 7.92 -4.21 -4.11
C LEU A 246 6.98 -5.36 -4.47
N ILE A 247 6.43 -5.35 -5.68
CA ILE A 247 5.42 -6.32 -6.11
C ILE A 247 5.92 -7.06 -7.34
N THR A 248 6.01 -8.38 -7.24
CA THR A 248 6.23 -9.28 -8.38
C THR A 248 5.22 -10.43 -8.34
N VAL A 249 4.99 -11.06 -9.48
CA VAL A 249 4.18 -12.29 -9.54
C VAL A 249 4.90 -13.31 -10.41
N PRO A 250 5.39 -14.43 -9.83
CA PRO A 250 5.26 -14.82 -8.40
C PRO A 250 5.97 -13.85 -7.44
N ASP A 251 5.58 -13.93 -6.16
CA ASP A 251 6.04 -13.01 -5.11
C ASP A 251 7.56 -13.05 -4.90
N LEU A 252 8.18 -11.90 -4.73
CA LEU A 252 9.62 -11.72 -4.52
C LEU A 252 10.11 -12.32 -3.20
N PHE A 253 9.22 -12.42 -2.21
CA PHE A 253 9.51 -12.84 -0.84
C PHE A 253 8.83 -14.18 -0.50
N ASP A 254 8.56 -15.01 -1.51
CA ASP A 254 7.99 -16.37 -1.37
C ASP A 254 6.66 -16.42 -0.57
N GLY A 255 5.86 -15.36 -0.65
CA GLY A 255 4.58 -15.25 0.07
C GLY A 255 4.70 -15.08 1.57
N GLN A 256 5.90 -14.83 2.09
CA GLN A 256 6.13 -14.65 3.52
C GLN A 256 5.60 -13.31 4.03
N SER A 257 5.28 -13.25 5.32
CA SER A 257 4.94 -12.01 6.00
C SER A 257 6.20 -11.31 6.54
N PHE A 258 6.10 -10.01 6.85
CA PHE A 258 7.21 -9.32 7.51
C PHE A 258 7.49 -9.90 8.90
N SER A 259 6.47 -10.33 9.64
CA SER A 259 6.64 -10.97 10.95
C SER A 259 7.40 -12.30 10.88
N TYR A 260 7.30 -13.04 9.77
CA TYR A 260 8.13 -14.22 9.54
C TYR A 260 9.61 -13.88 9.62
N TYR A 261 10.06 -12.85 8.87
CA TYR A 261 11.46 -12.43 8.87
C TYR A 261 11.90 -11.78 10.18
N GLU A 262 11.01 -11.00 10.85
CA GLU A 262 11.30 -10.43 12.16
C GLU A 262 11.54 -11.52 13.22
N ASN A 263 10.74 -12.59 13.21
CA ASN A 263 10.91 -13.72 14.13
C ASN A 263 12.24 -14.46 13.93
N LEU A 264 12.74 -14.54 12.68
CA LEU A 264 14.03 -15.16 12.38
C LEU A 264 15.23 -14.39 12.95
N ILE A 265 15.10 -13.08 13.18
CA ILE A 265 16.15 -12.22 13.75
C ILE A 265 15.94 -11.89 15.23
N GLY A 266 14.85 -12.38 15.84
CA GLY A 266 14.55 -12.14 17.24
C GLY A 266 14.24 -10.69 17.61
N GLY A 267 13.79 -9.86 16.67
CA GLY A 267 13.54 -8.45 16.91
C GLY A 267 12.58 -7.79 15.93
N GLN A 268 12.08 -6.61 16.31
CA GLN A 268 11.21 -5.78 15.47
C GLN A 268 12.01 -4.91 14.49
N VAL A 269 11.46 -4.68 13.31
CA VAL A 269 12.00 -3.78 12.28
C VAL A 269 11.69 -2.31 12.58
#